data_079ae42b109de29b677f38d9b5727313
#
_entry.id   079ae42b109de29b677f38d9b5727313
#
_cell.length_a   1.000
_cell.length_b   1.000
_cell.length_c   1.000
_cell.angle_alpha   90.00
_cell.angle_beta   90.00
_cell.angle_gamma   90.00
#
_symmetry.space_group_name_H-M   'P 1'
#
loop_
_entity.id
_entity.type
_entity.pdbx_description
1 polymer ?
#
loop_
_entity_poly.entity_id
_entity_poly.type
_entity_poly.pdbx_seq_one_letter_code
_entity_poly.pdbx_strand_id
1 'polypeptide(L)'
;IPKRYWDRYSGAEIGLPSQRMFPPEMRDAHSARLFEIYRFDELSLNDEELKRIRQAYFGAISFIDDQIGRLLSVLEATDALDDTVVIFLSDHGEMLGERGMWFKSHFFEPALRVPFVIYDPRHPIPRRIGEPVSLLDLFPTIADISGVESFPWHSSQFSGQSQLPSMAGEESGEDTQRPVFAEYLGEGAMEPIVMVRLGGYKLIASARSPQQLF
;
A
#
# COMPACT_ATOMS: atom_id res chain seq x y z
N ILE A 1 11.66 -6.35 -17.41
CA ILE A 1 12.18 -7.32 -16.44
C ILE A 1 13.03 -8.38 -17.14
N PRO A 2 14.07 -8.97 -16.49
CA PRO A 2 14.83 -10.07 -17.06
C PRO A 2 13.94 -11.29 -17.35
N LYS A 3 14.23 -11.97 -18.47
CA LYS A 3 13.41 -13.08 -19.00
C LYS A 3 13.13 -14.18 -17.96
N ARG A 4 14.10 -14.52 -17.11
CA ARG A 4 13.93 -15.55 -16.08
C ARG A 4 12.76 -15.28 -15.11
N TYR A 5 12.45 -14.02 -14.80
CA TYR A 5 11.34 -13.65 -13.90
C TYR A 5 10.00 -13.66 -14.64
N TRP A 6 10.01 -13.32 -15.92
CA TRP A 6 8.86 -13.53 -16.79
C TRP A 6 8.50 -15.00 -16.90
N ASP A 7 9.51 -15.83 -17.21
CA ASP A 7 9.32 -17.27 -17.42
C ASP A 7 8.84 -18.01 -16.16
N ARG A 8 9.16 -17.50 -14.95
CA ARG A 8 8.69 -18.05 -13.67
C ARG A 8 7.17 -18.17 -13.59
N TYR A 9 6.45 -17.29 -14.26
CA TYR A 9 5.00 -17.27 -14.29
C TYR A 9 4.40 -17.78 -15.61
N SER A 10 5.23 -18.33 -16.49
CA SER A 10 4.76 -18.96 -17.73
C SER A 10 4.03 -20.24 -17.38
N GLY A 11 2.74 -20.32 -17.71
CA GLY A 11 1.87 -21.44 -17.34
C GLY A 11 1.27 -21.36 -15.93
N ALA A 12 1.58 -20.33 -15.14
CA ALA A 12 0.91 -20.09 -13.88
C ALA A 12 -0.53 -19.64 -14.14
N GLU A 13 -1.45 -20.02 -13.24
CA GLU A 13 -2.82 -19.51 -13.26
C GLU A 13 -2.82 -18.06 -12.75
N ILE A 14 -2.76 -17.11 -13.67
CA ILE A 14 -2.82 -15.69 -13.36
C ILE A 14 -4.27 -15.24 -13.39
N GLY A 15 -4.80 -14.86 -12.22
CA GLY A 15 -6.16 -14.35 -12.10
C GLY A 15 -6.37 -13.05 -12.89
N LEU A 16 -7.55 -12.90 -13.47
CA LEU A 16 -8.02 -11.64 -14.03
C LEU A 16 -8.43 -10.68 -12.91
N PRO A 17 -8.55 -9.36 -13.20
CA PRO A 17 -9.17 -8.42 -12.29
C PRO A 17 -10.54 -8.89 -11.81
N SER A 18 -10.84 -8.71 -10.51
CA SER A 18 -12.12 -9.12 -9.92
C SER A 18 -13.28 -8.29 -10.47
N GLN A 19 -13.01 -7.02 -10.77
CA GLN A 19 -13.90 -6.10 -11.46
C GLN A 19 -13.17 -5.55 -12.69
N ARG A 20 -13.59 -5.97 -13.87
CA ARG A 20 -12.92 -5.59 -15.14
C ARG A 20 -13.35 -4.24 -15.68
N MET A 21 -14.53 -3.79 -15.30
CA MET A 21 -15.11 -2.55 -15.78
C MET A 21 -15.60 -1.69 -14.63
N PHE A 22 -15.50 -0.39 -14.81
CA PHE A 22 -16.16 0.60 -13.98
C PHE A 22 -17.11 1.40 -14.88
N PRO A 23 -18.39 1.02 -14.93
CA PRO A 23 -19.37 1.66 -15.81
C PRO A 23 -19.40 3.18 -15.57
N PRO A 24 -19.52 4.00 -16.62
CA PRO A 24 -19.50 5.45 -16.50
C PRO A 24 -20.51 6.00 -15.48
N GLU A 25 -21.69 5.40 -15.39
CA GLU A 25 -22.78 5.78 -14.48
C GLU A 25 -22.47 5.48 -13.00
N MET A 26 -21.48 4.65 -12.73
CA MET A 26 -21.05 4.31 -11.37
C MET A 26 -19.79 5.08 -10.93
N ARG A 27 -19.17 5.81 -11.84
CA ARG A 27 -17.95 6.56 -11.55
C ARG A 27 -18.26 7.81 -10.75
N ASP A 28 -17.54 8.00 -9.67
CA ASP A 28 -17.48 9.33 -9.04
C ASP A 28 -16.74 10.33 -9.93
N ALA A 29 -16.84 11.61 -9.59
CA ALA A 29 -16.27 12.67 -10.43
C ALA A 29 -14.75 12.56 -10.61
N HIS A 30 -14.03 12.09 -9.58
CA HIS A 30 -12.58 11.87 -9.68
C HIS A 30 -12.25 10.66 -10.57
N SER A 31 -12.93 9.54 -10.37
CA SER A 31 -12.80 8.36 -11.22
C SER A 31 -13.07 8.69 -12.68
N ALA A 32 -14.17 9.39 -12.97
CA ALA A 32 -14.54 9.77 -14.34
C ALA A 32 -13.42 10.60 -15.00
N ARG A 33 -12.83 11.52 -14.24
CA ARG A 33 -11.72 12.35 -14.71
C ARG A 33 -10.44 11.56 -14.96
N LEU A 34 -10.10 10.59 -14.11
CA LEU A 34 -8.96 9.71 -14.36
C LEU A 34 -9.16 8.88 -15.63
N PHE A 35 -10.38 8.40 -15.87
CA PHE A 35 -10.71 7.71 -17.13
C PHE A 35 -10.50 8.61 -18.35
N GLU A 36 -10.89 9.88 -18.26
CA GLU A 36 -10.66 10.86 -19.32
C GLU A 36 -9.17 11.15 -19.56
N ILE A 37 -8.44 11.47 -18.49
CA ILE A 37 -7.02 11.88 -18.56
C ILE A 37 -6.14 10.73 -19.07
N TYR A 38 -6.33 9.53 -18.54
CA TYR A 38 -5.53 8.36 -18.91
C TYR A 38 -6.14 7.58 -20.09
N ARG A 39 -7.30 7.99 -20.57
CA ARG A 39 -8.00 7.36 -21.71
C ARG A 39 -8.26 5.87 -21.45
N PHE A 40 -8.60 5.49 -20.22
CA PHE A 40 -8.79 4.08 -19.87
C PHE A 40 -9.92 3.42 -20.66
N ASP A 41 -10.97 4.15 -21.06
CA ASP A 41 -12.05 3.63 -21.90
C ASP A 41 -11.61 3.25 -23.32
N GLU A 42 -10.43 3.74 -23.75
CA GLU A 42 -9.87 3.40 -25.06
C GLU A 42 -8.99 2.13 -25.01
N LEU A 43 -8.67 1.64 -23.80
CA LEU A 43 -7.90 0.42 -23.60
C LEU A 43 -8.78 -0.80 -23.79
N SER A 44 -8.77 -1.36 -24.99
CA SER A 44 -9.48 -2.61 -25.31
C SER A 44 -8.55 -3.80 -25.13
N LEU A 45 -8.38 -4.26 -23.90
CA LEU A 45 -7.53 -5.40 -23.57
C LEU A 45 -8.36 -6.69 -23.43
N ASN A 46 -7.95 -7.73 -24.14
CA ASN A 46 -8.51 -9.06 -23.97
C ASN A 46 -7.89 -9.78 -22.75
N ASP A 47 -8.43 -10.94 -22.38
CA ASP A 47 -8.00 -11.70 -21.20
C ASP A 47 -6.53 -12.10 -21.25
N GLU A 48 -6.04 -12.48 -22.42
CA GLU A 48 -4.64 -12.90 -22.58
C GLU A 48 -3.68 -11.70 -22.45
N GLU A 49 -4.05 -10.54 -22.95
CA GLU A 49 -3.27 -9.31 -22.78
C GLU A 49 -3.24 -8.88 -21.32
N LEU A 50 -4.39 -8.91 -20.63
CA LEU A 50 -4.47 -8.63 -19.19
C LEU A 50 -3.59 -9.59 -18.38
N LYS A 51 -3.67 -10.89 -18.63
CA LYS A 51 -2.83 -11.88 -17.97
C LYS A 51 -1.35 -11.63 -18.22
N ARG A 52 -0.96 -11.28 -19.44
CA ARG A 52 0.44 -10.97 -19.78
C ARG A 52 0.94 -9.75 -19.04
N ILE A 53 0.14 -8.70 -18.91
CA ILE A 53 0.52 -7.50 -18.14
C ILE A 53 0.69 -7.87 -16.66
N ARG A 54 -0.26 -8.62 -16.09
CA ARG A 54 -0.17 -9.10 -14.70
C ARG A 54 1.02 -10.04 -14.49
N GLN A 55 1.32 -10.89 -15.46
CA GLN A 55 2.53 -11.74 -15.45
C GLN A 55 3.81 -10.88 -15.39
N ALA A 56 3.88 -9.81 -16.16
CA ALA A 56 5.01 -8.88 -16.12
C ALA A 56 5.17 -8.26 -14.72
N TYR A 57 4.05 -7.85 -14.11
CA TYR A 57 4.05 -7.27 -12.76
C TYR A 57 4.51 -8.27 -11.70
N PHE A 58 4.01 -9.51 -11.71
CA PHE A 58 4.46 -10.57 -10.81
C PHE A 58 5.94 -10.90 -10.99
N GLY A 59 6.40 -10.92 -12.25
CA GLY A 59 7.82 -11.07 -12.55
C GLY A 59 8.66 -9.92 -12.00
N ALA A 60 8.16 -8.68 -12.03
CA ALA A 60 8.82 -7.52 -11.43
C ALA A 60 8.90 -7.65 -9.91
N ILE A 61 7.82 -8.09 -9.25
CA ILE A 61 7.83 -8.37 -7.80
C ILE A 61 8.90 -9.42 -7.46
N SER A 62 8.95 -10.54 -8.19
CA SER A 62 9.97 -11.57 -7.96
C SER A 62 11.39 -11.09 -8.21
N PHE A 63 11.59 -10.16 -9.15
CA PHE A 63 12.89 -9.52 -9.34
C PHE A 63 13.29 -8.69 -8.12
N ILE A 64 12.38 -7.90 -7.58
CA ILE A 64 12.60 -7.07 -6.38
C ILE A 64 12.88 -7.97 -5.18
N ASP A 65 12.10 -9.03 -5.00
CA ASP A 65 12.27 -10.01 -3.92
C ASP A 65 13.68 -10.62 -3.92
N ASP A 66 14.17 -11.05 -5.09
CA ASP A 66 15.55 -11.53 -5.24
C ASP A 66 16.60 -10.45 -4.89
N GLN A 67 16.36 -9.16 -5.17
CA GLN A 67 17.29 -8.10 -4.77
C GLN A 67 17.28 -7.89 -3.25
N ILE A 68 16.10 -7.94 -2.62
CA ILE A 68 15.96 -7.86 -1.16
C ILE A 68 16.69 -9.06 -0.51
N GLY A 69 16.50 -10.28 -1.03
CA GLY A 69 17.21 -11.46 -0.57
C GLY A 69 18.74 -11.30 -0.62
N ARG A 70 19.27 -10.65 -1.67
CA ARG A 70 20.70 -10.35 -1.76
C ARG A 70 21.17 -9.35 -0.71
N LEU A 71 20.37 -8.32 -0.40
CA LEU A 71 20.68 -7.37 0.67
C LEU A 71 20.73 -8.07 2.03
N LEU A 72 19.72 -8.89 2.32
CA LEU A 72 19.67 -9.66 3.57
C LEU A 72 20.85 -10.61 3.69
N SER A 73 21.23 -11.30 2.61
CA SER A 73 22.41 -12.18 2.59
C SER A 73 23.73 -11.44 2.89
N VAL A 74 23.85 -10.17 2.50
CA VAL A 74 25.01 -9.36 2.86
C VAL A 74 25.01 -9.06 4.35
N LEU A 75 23.88 -8.67 4.93
CA LEU A 75 23.75 -8.44 6.38
C LEU A 75 24.08 -9.70 7.18
N GLU A 76 23.60 -10.87 6.74
CA GLU A 76 23.94 -12.16 7.36
C GLU A 76 25.45 -12.46 7.26
N ALA A 77 26.03 -12.33 6.06
CA ALA A 77 27.45 -12.64 5.83
C ALA A 77 28.43 -11.70 6.55
N THR A 78 27.95 -10.54 6.97
CA THR A 78 28.74 -9.55 7.72
C THR A 78 28.41 -9.52 9.22
N ASP A 79 27.61 -10.48 9.70
CA ASP A 79 27.12 -10.55 11.09
C ASP A 79 26.38 -9.25 11.54
N ALA A 80 25.84 -8.49 10.57
CA ALA A 80 25.15 -7.22 10.83
C ALA A 80 23.64 -7.37 11.02
N LEU A 81 23.03 -8.51 10.64
CA LEU A 81 21.57 -8.67 10.66
C LEU A 81 21.00 -8.59 12.09
N ASP A 82 21.73 -9.11 13.08
CA ASP A 82 21.33 -9.11 14.48
C ASP A 82 21.36 -7.70 15.13
N ASP A 83 22.00 -6.74 14.47
CA ASP A 83 22.07 -5.33 14.89
C ASP A 83 21.32 -4.39 13.91
N THR A 84 20.58 -4.95 12.96
CA THR A 84 19.91 -4.16 11.92
C THR A 84 18.40 -4.35 11.97
N VAL A 85 17.67 -3.25 12.09
CA VAL A 85 16.21 -3.23 11.83
C VAL A 85 15.99 -3.12 10.35
N VAL A 86 15.17 -4.04 9.78
CA VAL A 86 14.81 -4.03 8.38
C VAL A 86 13.33 -3.67 8.25
N ILE A 87 13.03 -2.61 7.51
CA ILE A 87 11.66 -2.18 7.23
C ILE A 87 11.39 -2.34 5.74
N PHE A 88 10.41 -3.16 5.39
CA PHE A 88 9.94 -3.35 4.03
C PHE A 88 8.52 -2.78 3.89
N LEU A 89 8.36 -1.87 2.94
CA LEU A 89 7.08 -1.25 2.64
C LEU A 89 7.01 -0.82 1.15
N SER A 90 5.84 -0.38 0.71
CA SER A 90 5.66 0.34 -0.56
C SER A 90 4.99 1.68 -0.29
N ASP A 91 5.26 2.67 -1.13
CA ASP A 91 4.63 4.00 -1.08
C ASP A 91 3.16 3.98 -1.51
N HIS A 92 2.83 3.14 -2.49
CA HIS A 92 1.47 2.91 -2.98
C HIS A 92 1.37 1.52 -3.63
N GLY A 93 0.15 1.09 -3.89
CA GLY A 93 -0.14 -0.11 -4.67
C GLY A 93 -0.31 0.17 -6.16
N GLU A 94 -1.02 -0.70 -6.85
CA GLU A 94 -1.25 -0.66 -8.29
C GLU A 94 -2.62 -1.25 -8.60
N MET A 95 -3.44 -0.54 -9.38
CA MET A 95 -4.79 -0.99 -9.77
C MET A 95 -4.75 -2.22 -10.66
N LEU A 96 -3.75 -2.35 -11.52
CA LEU A 96 -3.45 -3.53 -12.33
C LEU A 96 -4.66 -4.11 -13.08
N GLY A 97 -5.48 -3.22 -13.65
CA GLY A 97 -6.68 -3.56 -14.39
C GLY A 97 -7.96 -3.69 -13.54
N GLU A 98 -7.87 -3.63 -12.23
CA GLU A 98 -9.08 -3.61 -11.39
C GLU A 98 -9.94 -2.40 -11.73
N ARG A 99 -11.24 -2.60 -11.92
CA ARG A 99 -12.20 -1.59 -12.40
C ARG A 99 -11.85 -0.99 -13.76
N GLY A 100 -11.03 -1.66 -14.58
CA GLY A 100 -10.48 -1.11 -15.82
C GLY A 100 -9.46 0.01 -15.62
N MET A 101 -8.99 0.21 -14.39
CA MET A 101 -8.05 1.25 -14.01
C MET A 101 -6.62 0.71 -13.90
N TRP A 102 -5.66 1.61 -14.06
CA TRP A 102 -4.23 1.36 -13.95
C TRP A 102 -3.59 2.39 -13.04
N PHE A 103 -2.38 2.10 -12.61
CA PHE A 103 -1.60 2.95 -11.72
C PHE A 103 -2.23 3.07 -10.32
N LYS A 104 -2.13 4.24 -9.74
CA LYS A 104 -2.61 4.65 -8.43
C LYS A 104 -3.59 5.82 -8.59
N SER A 105 -3.49 6.84 -7.79
CA SER A 105 -4.32 8.06 -7.84
C SER A 105 -5.74 7.88 -7.31
N HIS A 106 -5.95 6.82 -6.54
CA HIS A 106 -7.24 6.43 -5.97
C HIS A 106 -7.10 5.86 -4.57
N PHE A 107 -8.21 5.88 -3.82
CA PHE A 107 -8.32 5.22 -2.51
C PHE A 107 -8.99 3.83 -2.58
N PHE A 108 -8.96 3.17 -3.74
CA PHE A 108 -9.33 1.75 -3.82
C PHE A 108 -8.23 0.86 -3.25
N GLU A 109 -8.63 -0.29 -2.66
CA GLU A 109 -7.71 -1.17 -1.95
C GLU A 109 -6.46 -1.56 -2.76
N PRO A 110 -6.53 -1.87 -4.07
CA PRO A 110 -5.33 -2.23 -4.83
C PRO A 110 -4.28 -1.12 -4.89
N ALA A 111 -4.70 0.15 -4.89
CA ALA A 111 -3.79 1.30 -4.89
C ALA A 111 -3.37 1.74 -3.48
N LEU A 112 -4.24 1.53 -2.48
CA LEU A 112 -4.09 2.04 -1.12
C LEU A 112 -3.37 1.06 -0.19
N ARG A 113 -3.69 -0.24 -0.30
CA ARG A 113 -3.17 -1.26 0.60
C ARG A 113 -1.80 -1.72 0.15
N VAL A 114 -0.79 -1.48 1.00
CA VAL A 114 0.62 -1.79 0.75
C VAL A 114 1.16 -2.73 1.81
N PRO A 115 2.25 -3.47 1.53
CA PRO A 115 2.97 -4.18 2.57
C PRO A 115 3.60 -3.18 3.55
N PHE A 116 3.60 -3.55 4.84
CA PHE A 116 4.35 -2.86 5.88
C PHE A 116 4.86 -3.95 6.84
N VAL A 117 6.13 -4.31 6.69
CA VAL A 117 6.78 -5.39 7.43
C VAL A 117 8.00 -4.82 8.13
N ILE A 118 8.12 -5.10 9.43
CA ILE A 118 9.27 -4.70 10.24
C ILE A 118 9.91 -5.95 10.83
N TYR A 119 11.20 -6.14 10.58
CA TYR A 119 12.07 -7.04 11.29
C TYR A 119 12.91 -6.25 12.27
N ASP A 120 12.80 -6.54 13.55
CA ASP A 120 13.62 -5.97 14.62
C ASP A 120 14.17 -7.13 15.47
N PRO A 121 15.47 -7.37 15.47
CA PRO A 121 16.09 -8.48 16.23
C PRO A 121 15.83 -8.39 17.73
N ARG A 122 15.52 -7.21 18.26
CA ARG A 122 15.16 -7.00 19.68
C ARG A 122 13.75 -7.52 19.99
N HIS A 123 12.90 -7.70 18.97
CA HIS A 123 11.53 -8.21 19.06
C HIS A 123 11.35 -9.46 18.16
N PRO A 124 12.00 -10.59 18.49
CA PRO A 124 12.11 -11.74 17.60
C PRO A 124 10.80 -12.55 17.45
N ILE A 125 9.77 -12.25 18.26
CA ILE A 125 8.50 -12.98 18.19
C ILE A 125 7.66 -12.43 17.04
N PRO A 126 7.39 -13.22 15.98
CA PRO A 126 6.61 -12.74 14.85
C PRO A 126 5.16 -12.44 15.27
N ARG A 127 4.67 -11.29 14.82
CA ARG A 127 3.30 -10.84 15.08
C ARG A 127 2.66 -10.37 13.79
N ARG A 128 1.34 -10.48 13.75
CA ARG A 128 0.51 -9.85 12.72
C ARG A 128 -0.42 -8.86 13.39
N ILE A 129 -0.25 -7.59 13.07
CA ILE A 129 -1.10 -6.50 13.55
C ILE A 129 -2.32 -6.45 12.63
N GLY A 130 -3.51 -6.60 13.20
CA GLY A 130 -4.78 -6.64 12.46
C GLY A 130 -5.39 -5.25 12.25
N GLU A 131 -5.03 -4.29 13.10
CA GLU A 131 -5.53 -2.92 13.04
C GLU A 131 -4.95 -2.20 11.81
N PRO A 132 -5.73 -1.30 11.20
CA PRO A 132 -5.24 -0.45 10.14
C PRO A 132 -4.09 0.44 10.61
N VAL A 133 -2.98 0.41 9.88
CA VAL A 133 -1.82 1.28 10.08
C VAL A 133 -1.64 2.23 8.91
N SER A 134 -0.99 3.35 9.14
CA SER A 134 -0.69 4.37 8.12
C SER A 134 0.79 4.41 7.80
N LEU A 135 1.16 4.78 6.56
CA LEU A 135 2.55 5.10 6.24
C LEU A 135 3.07 6.31 7.05
N LEU A 136 2.18 7.15 7.58
CA LEU A 136 2.55 8.22 8.52
C LEU A 136 3.14 7.66 9.83
N ASP A 137 2.87 6.40 10.16
CA ASP A 137 3.39 5.71 11.34
C ASP A 137 4.87 5.34 11.20
N LEU A 138 5.38 5.31 9.97
CA LEU A 138 6.77 4.95 9.70
C LEU A 138 7.75 5.87 10.44
N PHE A 139 7.55 7.17 10.34
CA PHE A 139 8.45 8.14 10.93
C PHE A 139 8.53 8.04 12.47
N PRO A 140 7.42 8.10 13.23
CA PRO A 140 7.47 7.93 14.67
C PRO A 140 7.97 6.54 15.08
N THR A 141 7.69 5.49 14.30
CA THR A 141 8.22 4.15 14.56
C THR A 141 9.75 4.11 14.45
N ILE A 142 10.33 4.69 13.39
CA ILE A 142 11.79 4.77 13.25
C ILE A 142 12.42 5.57 14.39
N ALA A 143 11.79 6.65 14.78
CA ALA A 143 12.27 7.49 15.85
C ALA A 143 12.34 6.76 17.19
N ASP A 144 11.26 6.07 17.56
CA ASP A 144 11.23 5.29 18.80
C ASP A 144 12.23 4.13 18.76
N ILE A 145 12.32 3.42 17.63
CA ILE A 145 13.34 2.38 17.42
C ILE A 145 14.75 2.92 17.60
N SER A 146 14.99 4.15 17.15
CA SER A 146 16.30 4.82 17.25
C SER A 146 16.57 5.46 18.60
N GLY A 147 15.64 5.43 19.56
CA GLY A 147 15.79 6.02 20.89
C GLY A 147 15.85 7.55 20.90
N VAL A 148 15.25 8.20 19.92
CA VAL A 148 15.24 9.68 19.84
C VAL A 148 14.10 10.24 20.71
N GLU A 149 14.40 10.57 21.96
CA GLU A 149 13.43 10.97 22.98
C GLU A 149 12.90 12.40 22.84
N SER A 150 13.58 13.28 22.13
CA SER A 150 13.34 14.73 22.20
C SER A 150 12.60 15.35 21.02
N PHE A 151 11.99 14.56 20.16
CA PHE A 151 11.28 15.11 19.01
C PHE A 151 9.76 15.25 19.29
N PRO A 152 9.10 16.27 18.76
CA PRO A 152 7.72 16.61 19.13
C PRO A 152 6.64 15.73 18.46
N TRP A 153 6.93 14.51 18.00
CA TRP A 153 5.90 13.60 17.43
C TRP A 153 4.82 13.15 18.42
N HIS A 154 5.10 13.26 19.72
CA HIS A 154 4.07 13.12 20.73
C HIS A 154 3.14 14.34 20.82
N SER A 155 3.39 15.38 19.99
CA SER A 155 2.52 16.53 19.90
C SER A 155 1.34 16.24 18.94
N SER A 156 0.21 16.89 19.19
CA SER A 156 -0.97 16.85 18.31
C SER A 156 -0.72 17.30 16.85
N GLN A 157 0.50 17.68 16.52
CA GLN A 157 0.92 18.11 15.19
C GLN A 157 1.26 16.95 14.24
N PHE A 158 1.45 15.73 14.77
CA PHE A 158 1.74 14.55 13.96
C PHE A 158 0.57 13.58 13.97
N SER A 159 0.15 13.15 12.79
CA SER A 159 -0.95 12.21 12.62
C SER A 159 -0.51 10.74 12.72
N GLY A 160 0.80 10.47 12.65
CA GLY A 160 1.38 9.13 12.77
C GLY A 160 1.55 8.70 14.22
N GLN A 161 1.54 7.40 14.46
CA GLN A 161 1.81 6.78 15.76
C GLN A 161 2.86 5.67 15.60
N SER A 162 3.73 5.54 16.59
CA SER A 162 4.72 4.46 16.59
C SER A 162 4.06 3.10 16.68
N GLN A 163 4.58 2.14 15.92
CA GLN A 163 4.18 0.74 15.95
C GLN A 163 5.03 -0.08 16.93
N LEU A 164 5.99 0.53 17.62
CA LEU A 164 6.85 -0.17 18.58
C LEU A 164 6.08 -0.86 19.71
N PRO A 165 5.05 -0.24 20.34
CA PRO A 165 4.23 -0.92 21.34
C PRO A 165 3.54 -2.18 20.80
N SER A 166 2.96 -2.11 19.59
CA SER A 166 2.32 -3.25 18.95
C SER A 166 3.33 -4.38 18.63
N MET A 167 4.54 -4.02 18.23
CA MET A 167 5.64 -4.98 18.02
C MET A 167 6.07 -5.66 19.33
N ALA A 168 6.12 -4.92 20.44
CA ALA A 168 6.39 -5.43 21.77
C ALA A 168 5.26 -6.32 22.32
N GLY A 169 4.09 -6.27 21.72
CA GLY A 169 2.90 -7.03 22.16
C GLY A 169 2.10 -6.31 23.22
N GLU A 170 2.28 -5.04 23.34
CA GLU A 170 1.40 -4.19 24.12
C GLU A 170 0.10 -4.05 23.34
N GLU A 171 -0.97 -4.62 23.87
CA GLU A 171 -2.30 -4.48 23.27
C GLU A 171 -2.75 -3.03 23.41
N SER A 172 -3.12 -2.39 22.31
CA SER A 172 -3.94 -1.20 22.37
C SER A 172 -5.25 -1.60 23.05
N GLY A 173 -5.57 -0.98 24.19
CA GLY A 173 -6.71 -1.35 25.02
C GLY A 173 -8.01 -1.48 24.20
N GLU A 174 -8.93 -2.29 24.69
CA GLU A 174 -10.07 -2.94 24.03
C GLU A 174 -11.01 -2.09 23.15
N ASP A 175 -10.82 -0.79 22.95
CA ASP A 175 -11.82 0.03 22.21
C ASP A 175 -11.23 1.20 21.39
N THR A 176 -9.98 1.18 20.99
CA THR A 176 -9.41 2.27 20.20
C THR A 176 -9.25 1.88 18.75
N GLN A 177 -10.37 1.76 18.01
CA GLN A 177 -10.33 1.79 16.57
C GLN A 177 -9.77 3.16 16.13
N ARG A 178 -8.48 3.18 15.81
CA ARG A 178 -7.83 4.39 15.32
C ARG A 178 -8.25 4.68 13.89
N PRO A 179 -8.73 5.90 13.59
CA PRO A 179 -8.96 6.27 12.21
C PRO A 179 -7.63 6.44 11.45
N VAL A 180 -7.57 5.91 10.24
CA VAL A 180 -6.46 6.12 9.31
C VAL A 180 -6.93 7.08 8.23
N PHE A 181 -6.13 8.11 7.98
CA PHE A 181 -6.40 9.14 7.00
C PHE A 181 -5.46 9.04 5.81
N ALA A 182 -5.96 9.39 4.64
CA ALA A 182 -5.15 9.67 3.47
C ALA A 182 -5.75 10.85 2.70
N GLU A 183 -4.89 11.63 2.08
CA GLU A 183 -5.28 12.79 1.28
C GLU A 183 -4.71 12.67 -0.12
N TYR A 184 -5.46 13.16 -1.09
CA TYR A 184 -5.03 13.19 -2.47
C TYR A 184 -5.38 14.52 -3.13
N LEU A 185 -4.36 15.17 -3.67
CA LEU A 185 -4.47 16.39 -4.47
C LEU A 185 -3.45 16.31 -5.62
N GLY A 186 -3.51 15.24 -6.37
CA GLY A 186 -2.61 14.99 -7.50
C GLY A 186 -3.34 15.04 -8.83
N GLU A 187 -2.81 14.28 -9.78
CA GLU A 187 -3.35 14.17 -11.14
C GLU A 187 -4.85 13.87 -11.13
N GLY A 188 -5.62 14.59 -11.90
CA GLY A 188 -7.06 14.41 -12.03
C GLY A 188 -7.90 14.98 -10.88
N ALA A 189 -7.31 15.35 -9.76
CA ALA A 189 -8.04 15.96 -8.67
C ALA A 189 -8.33 17.44 -8.96
N MET A 190 -9.60 17.84 -8.85
CA MET A 190 -10.02 19.27 -8.97
C MET A 190 -10.13 19.92 -7.60
N GLU A 191 -10.08 19.15 -6.56
CA GLU A 191 -10.16 19.54 -5.18
C GLU A 191 -9.51 18.47 -4.31
N PRO A 192 -9.13 18.78 -3.07
CA PRO A 192 -8.64 17.76 -2.14
C PRO A 192 -9.66 16.64 -1.94
N ILE A 193 -9.19 15.42 -2.03
CA ILE A 193 -9.97 14.20 -1.74
C ILE A 193 -9.38 13.61 -0.48
N VAL A 194 -10.23 13.29 0.47
CA VAL A 194 -9.84 12.73 1.77
C VAL A 194 -10.45 11.34 1.91
N MET A 195 -9.67 10.42 2.42
CA MET A 195 -10.13 9.11 2.84
C MET A 195 -9.96 8.95 4.35
N VAL A 196 -10.97 8.41 4.99
CA VAL A 196 -10.92 7.99 6.39
C VAL A 196 -11.31 6.52 6.47
N ARG A 197 -10.47 5.72 7.10
CA ARG A 197 -10.77 4.34 7.46
C ARG A 197 -10.92 4.19 8.95
N LEU A 198 -12.00 3.59 9.39
CA LEU A 198 -12.27 3.25 10.79
C LEU A 198 -12.78 1.81 10.87
N GLY A 199 -11.99 0.94 11.44
CA GLY A 199 -12.30 -0.48 11.47
C GLY A 199 -12.56 -1.05 10.07
N GLY A 200 -13.75 -1.63 9.88
CA GLY A 200 -14.18 -2.20 8.59
C GLY A 200 -14.70 -1.19 7.56
N TYR A 201 -14.92 0.07 7.94
CA TYR A 201 -15.51 1.09 7.08
C TYR A 201 -14.47 2.03 6.49
N LYS A 202 -14.71 2.47 5.27
CA LYS A 202 -13.88 3.47 4.56
C LYS A 202 -14.78 4.51 3.90
N LEU A 203 -14.58 5.78 4.26
CA LEU A 203 -15.25 6.92 3.67
C LEU A 203 -14.27 7.66 2.75
N ILE A 204 -14.68 7.94 1.53
CA ILE A 204 -13.98 8.83 0.60
C ILE A 204 -14.86 10.05 0.39
N ALA A 205 -14.31 11.23 0.60
CA ALA A 205 -15.04 12.49 0.53
C ALA A 205 -14.22 13.58 -0.16
N SER A 206 -14.94 14.48 -0.83
CA SER A 206 -14.43 15.74 -1.33
C SER A 206 -15.52 16.82 -1.20
N ALA A 207 -15.18 18.09 -1.36
CA ALA A 207 -16.11 19.19 -1.07
C ALA A 207 -17.31 19.24 -2.04
N ARG A 208 -17.13 18.78 -3.28
CA ARG A 208 -18.11 18.96 -4.37
C ARG A 208 -18.67 17.66 -4.93
N SER A 209 -18.13 16.52 -4.54
CA SER A 209 -18.60 15.22 -5.02
C SER A 209 -19.36 14.46 -3.94
N PRO A 210 -20.32 13.59 -4.32
CA PRO A 210 -20.97 12.70 -3.36
C PRO A 210 -19.94 11.87 -2.58
N GLN A 211 -20.18 11.70 -1.31
CA GLN A 211 -19.36 10.84 -0.45
C GLN A 211 -19.55 9.38 -0.83
N GLN A 212 -18.48 8.61 -0.72
CA GLN A 212 -18.49 7.16 -0.98
C GLN A 212 -18.16 6.42 0.32
N LEU A 213 -19.05 5.52 0.72
CA LEU A 213 -18.87 4.65 1.88
C LEU A 213 -18.73 3.20 1.41
N PHE A 214 -17.67 2.53 1.88
CA PHE A 214 -17.34 1.14 1.58
C PHE A 214 -17.32 0.29 2.84
#